data_6b3fef11c15ee4b52acede843ddb5645
#
_entry.id   6b3fef11c15ee4b52acede843ddb5645
#
_cell.length_a   1.000
_cell.length_b   1.000
_cell.length_c   1.000
_cell.angle_alpha   90.00
_cell.angle_beta   90.00
_cell.angle_gamma   90.00
#
_symmetry.space_group_name_H-M   'P 1'
#
loop_
_entity.id
_entity.type
_entity.pdbx_description
1 polymer ?
#
loop_
_entity_poly.entity_id
_entity_poly.type
_entity_poly.pdbx_seq_one_letter_code
_entity_poly.pdbx_strand_id
1 'polypeptide(L)'
;MNTILRVCHLNKSFGKQEVLTNLNFEIQRGDIVGLIGKNGCGKTTLMKMILGLTPRTKGKIQFKGDSEYNTKRNSLNKIGFLLDCKLFEDFSAYDNLKLFSMYSSSFDKSGLDKRINKLLKFVGLDSSKKLVKSYSFGMKQRLGLALALLDDPEFLILDEPFVGLDPAGVRVLLDYIVKLRREKRVTILISSHQLHEIEEICDYFLFINGKSIETHTKLGKNKIIIILEYAVPELEQSLSKLVTLKEGQIILPHDMMLLNSILKLIYKYNCEIKEITVSDSIEELFRG
;
A
#
# COMPACT_ATOMS: atom_id res chain seq x y z
N MET A 1 1.98 -22.66 -7.43
CA MET A 1 2.80 -21.47 -7.15
C MET A 1 1.89 -20.39 -6.59
N ASN A 2 2.19 -19.86 -5.43
CA ASN A 2 1.34 -18.83 -4.75
C ASN A 2 1.70 -17.39 -5.17
N THR A 3 2.85 -17.17 -5.85
CA THR A 3 3.33 -15.85 -6.27
C THR A 3 2.53 -15.32 -7.45
N ILE A 4 1.94 -14.11 -7.32
CA ILE A 4 1.24 -13.42 -8.41
C ILE A 4 2.17 -12.48 -9.18
N LEU A 5 3.06 -11.77 -8.48
CA LEU A 5 4.04 -10.86 -9.08
C LEU A 5 5.43 -11.19 -8.55
N ARG A 6 6.42 -11.26 -9.46
CA ARG A 6 7.84 -11.38 -9.12
C ARG A 6 8.63 -10.31 -9.84
N VAL A 7 9.48 -9.61 -9.11
CA VAL A 7 10.39 -8.58 -9.62
C VAL A 7 11.82 -9.00 -9.31
N CYS A 8 12.68 -9.02 -10.34
CA CYS A 8 14.06 -9.47 -10.23
C CYS A 8 15.02 -8.45 -10.86
N HIS A 9 15.99 -7.98 -10.07
CA HIS A 9 17.06 -7.06 -10.48
C HIS A 9 16.56 -5.86 -11.30
N LEU A 10 15.37 -5.34 -10.91
CA LEU A 10 14.70 -4.27 -11.64
C LEU A 10 15.39 -2.94 -11.43
N ASN A 11 15.70 -2.27 -12.55
CA ASN A 11 16.32 -0.94 -12.55
C ASN A 11 15.53 0.02 -13.43
N LYS A 12 15.49 1.29 -13.02
CA LYS A 12 14.90 2.38 -13.78
C LYS A 12 15.76 3.64 -13.73
N SER A 13 16.12 4.12 -14.92
CA SER A 13 16.75 5.43 -15.09
C SER A 13 15.99 6.27 -16.11
N PHE A 14 16.01 7.59 -15.94
CA PHE A 14 15.58 8.58 -16.91
C PHE A 14 16.80 9.39 -17.32
N GLY A 15 17.30 9.14 -18.51
CA GLY A 15 18.61 9.66 -18.94
C GLY A 15 19.72 9.21 -18.00
N LYS A 16 20.41 10.15 -17.38
CA LYS A 16 21.49 9.88 -16.41
C LYS A 16 20.99 9.71 -14.95
N GLN A 17 19.73 10.03 -14.68
CA GLN A 17 19.19 9.96 -13.33
C GLN A 17 18.66 8.56 -13.04
N GLU A 18 19.31 7.83 -12.14
CA GLU A 18 18.80 6.58 -11.59
C GLU A 18 17.71 6.86 -10.57
N VAL A 19 16.54 6.21 -10.74
CA VAL A 19 15.39 6.34 -9.85
C VAL A 19 15.24 5.09 -8.98
N LEU A 20 15.38 3.89 -9.57
CA LEU A 20 15.25 2.62 -8.87
C LEU A 20 16.42 1.71 -9.29
N THR A 21 17.01 1.01 -8.32
CA THR A 21 18.22 0.20 -8.55
C THR A 21 18.10 -1.16 -7.88
N ASN A 22 18.24 -2.22 -8.68
CA ASN A 22 18.32 -3.62 -8.23
C ASN A 22 17.15 -4.05 -7.33
N LEU A 23 15.91 -3.68 -7.67
CA LEU A 23 14.76 -4.09 -6.89
C LEU A 23 14.49 -5.59 -7.04
N ASN A 24 14.27 -6.26 -5.90
CA ASN A 24 13.97 -7.69 -5.83
C ASN A 24 12.86 -7.90 -4.79
N PHE A 25 11.69 -8.39 -5.21
CA PHE A 25 10.59 -8.73 -4.31
C PHE A 25 9.55 -9.62 -5.00
N GLU A 26 8.69 -10.23 -4.19
CA GLU A 26 7.54 -11.01 -4.64
C GLU A 26 6.28 -10.59 -3.91
N ILE A 27 5.13 -10.72 -4.61
CA ILE A 27 3.80 -10.53 -4.02
C ILE A 27 3.06 -11.86 -4.14
N GLN A 28 2.51 -12.32 -3.01
CA GLN A 28 1.74 -13.56 -2.96
C GLN A 28 0.27 -13.31 -3.30
N ARG A 29 -0.42 -14.34 -3.80
CA ARG A 29 -1.85 -14.22 -4.12
C ARG A 29 -2.69 -14.01 -2.87
N GLY A 30 -3.60 -13.06 -2.95
CA GLY A 30 -4.53 -12.72 -1.87
C GLY A 30 -3.97 -11.79 -0.81
N ASP A 31 -2.71 -11.35 -0.92
CA ASP A 31 -2.13 -10.39 0.02
C ASP A 31 -2.55 -8.95 -0.33
N ILE A 32 -2.63 -8.12 0.70
CA ILE A 32 -2.64 -6.67 0.59
C ILE A 32 -1.25 -6.18 0.97
N VAL A 33 -0.56 -5.55 0.03
CA VAL A 33 0.83 -5.11 0.17
C VAL A 33 0.90 -3.60 0.10
N GLY A 34 1.44 -2.97 1.15
CA GLY A 34 1.70 -1.54 1.18
C GLY A 34 3.01 -1.20 0.47
N LEU A 35 2.99 -0.26 -0.47
CA LEU A 35 4.19 0.32 -1.08
C LEU A 35 4.42 1.71 -0.48
N ILE A 36 5.41 1.82 0.38
CA ILE A 36 5.67 3.02 1.17
C ILE A 36 7.02 3.64 0.81
N GLY A 37 7.14 4.94 1.02
CA GLY A 37 8.36 5.71 0.75
C GLY A 37 8.06 7.20 0.57
N LYS A 38 9.09 8.03 0.67
CA LYS A 38 8.98 9.50 0.53
C LYS A 38 8.40 9.88 -0.83
N ASN A 39 7.83 11.08 -0.93
CA ASN A 39 7.35 11.60 -2.21
C ASN A 39 8.51 11.69 -3.22
N GLY A 40 8.25 11.25 -4.45
CA GLY A 40 9.28 11.22 -5.50
C GLY A 40 10.27 10.05 -5.44
N CYS A 41 10.19 9.12 -4.47
CA CYS A 41 11.11 7.97 -4.37
C CYS A 41 10.93 6.91 -5.48
N GLY A 42 9.87 7.01 -6.31
CA GLY A 42 9.67 6.09 -7.43
C GLY A 42 8.50 5.11 -7.29
N LYS A 43 7.60 5.26 -6.30
CA LYS A 43 6.39 4.40 -6.13
C LYS A 43 5.58 4.31 -7.43
N THR A 44 5.11 5.44 -7.92
CA THR A 44 4.35 5.53 -9.18
C THR A 44 5.14 5.00 -10.39
N THR A 45 6.46 5.23 -10.42
CA THR A 45 7.34 4.71 -11.48
C THR A 45 7.38 3.19 -11.47
N LEU A 46 7.51 2.58 -10.28
CA LEU A 46 7.46 1.13 -10.12
C LEU A 46 6.11 0.56 -10.58
N MET A 47 5.01 1.16 -10.13
CA MET A 47 3.66 0.75 -10.55
C MET A 47 3.46 0.88 -12.07
N LYS A 48 3.92 1.96 -12.69
CA LYS A 48 3.89 2.15 -14.15
C LYS A 48 4.73 1.08 -14.89
N MET A 49 5.87 0.67 -14.35
CA MET A 49 6.66 -0.42 -14.94
C MET A 49 5.96 -1.78 -14.81
N ILE A 50 5.30 -2.06 -13.68
CA ILE A 50 4.49 -3.27 -13.50
C ILE A 50 3.35 -3.31 -14.52
N LEU A 51 2.72 -2.17 -14.81
CA LEU A 51 1.65 -2.05 -15.81
C LEU A 51 2.16 -2.04 -17.26
N GLY A 52 3.47 -2.00 -17.49
CA GLY A 52 4.05 -1.86 -18.83
C GLY A 52 3.89 -0.47 -19.45
N LEU A 53 3.41 0.52 -18.68
CA LEU A 53 3.24 1.93 -19.13
C LEU A 53 4.56 2.69 -19.22
N THR A 54 5.60 2.20 -18.55
CA THR A 54 6.95 2.78 -18.59
C THR A 54 7.95 1.64 -18.75
N PRO A 55 8.88 1.71 -19.73
CA PRO A 55 9.88 0.68 -19.92
C PRO A 55 10.88 0.66 -18.75
N ARG A 56 11.27 -0.55 -18.33
CA ARG A 56 12.39 -0.77 -17.40
C ARG A 56 13.72 -0.53 -18.13
N THR A 57 14.76 -0.15 -17.37
CA THR A 57 16.11 -0.04 -17.91
C THR A 57 16.80 -1.42 -17.92
N LYS A 58 16.67 -2.18 -16.82
CA LYS A 58 17.19 -3.56 -16.69
C LYS A 58 16.26 -4.37 -15.78
N GLY A 59 16.48 -5.68 -15.73
CA GLY A 59 15.76 -6.59 -14.84
C GLY A 59 14.51 -7.19 -15.46
N LYS A 60 13.71 -7.87 -14.64
CA LYS A 60 12.58 -8.66 -15.08
C LYS A 60 11.38 -8.47 -14.15
N ILE A 61 10.19 -8.40 -14.73
CA ILE A 61 8.92 -8.45 -14.02
C ILE A 61 8.13 -9.62 -14.58
N GLN A 62 7.55 -10.43 -13.71
CA GLN A 62 6.72 -11.57 -14.09
C GLN A 62 5.37 -11.48 -13.38
N PHE A 63 4.31 -11.56 -14.13
CA PHE A 63 2.95 -11.71 -13.62
C PHE A 63 2.49 -13.14 -13.86
N LYS A 64 2.15 -13.86 -12.78
CA LYS A 64 1.77 -15.28 -12.84
C LYS A 64 2.85 -16.16 -13.52
N GLY A 65 4.12 -15.81 -13.37
CA GLY A 65 5.25 -16.50 -13.99
C GLY A 65 5.56 -16.08 -15.43
N ASP A 66 4.69 -15.30 -16.08
CA ASP A 66 4.86 -14.81 -17.45
C ASP A 66 5.60 -13.45 -17.46
N SER A 67 6.71 -13.35 -18.19
CA SER A 67 7.50 -12.13 -18.33
C SER A 67 7.01 -11.22 -19.46
N GLU A 68 6.19 -11.74 -20.34
CA GLU A 68 5.62 -11.03 -21.49
C GLU A 68 4.15 -10.68 -21.30
N TYR A 69 3.66 -10.77 -20.05
CA TYR A 69 2.26 -10.52 -19.72
C TYR A 69 1.76 -9.15 -20.19
N ASN A 70 2.65 -8.14 -20.22
CA ASN A 70 2.32 -6.77 -20.64
C ASN A 70 2.14 -6.60 -22.15
N THR A 71 2.47 -7.60 -22.95
CA THR A 71 2.15 -7.65 -24.40
C THR A 71 0.86 -8.42 -24.68
N LYS A 72 0.32 -9.10 -23.67
CA LYS A 72 -0.86 -9.99 -23.78
C LYS A 72 -2.08 -9.33 -23.16
N ARG A 73 -3.03 -8.91 -23.97
CA ARG A 73 -4.25 -8.25 -23.55
C ARG A 73 -5.00 -9.03 -22.43
N ASN A 74 -5.12 -10.33 -22.58
CA ASN A 74 -5.80 -11.19 -21.60
C ASN A 74 -5.11 -11.21 -20.23
N SER A 75 -3.78 -11.05 -20.18
CA SER A 75 -3.03 -10.98 -18.94
C SER A 75 -3.16 -9.58 -18.31
N LEU A 76 -3.09 -8.52 -19.12
CA LEU A 76 -3.27 -7.14 -18.63
C LEU A 76 -4.67 -6.91 -18.05
N ASN A 77 -5.70 -7.48 -18.62
CA ASN A 77 -7.07 -7.36 -18.09
C ASN A 77 -7.25 -8.02 -16.71
N LYS A 78 -6.30 -8.86 -16.29
CA LYS A 78 -6.27 -9.41 -14.92
C LYS A 78 -5.59 -8.48 -13.92
N ILE A 79 -5.13 -7.31 -14.37
CA ILE A 79 -4.53 -6.27 -13.53
C ILE A 79 -5.42 -5.04 -13.61
N GLY A 80 -6.14 -4.75 -12.54
CA GLY A 80 -6.86 -3.49 -12.37
C GLY A 80 -5.93 -2.43 -11.80
N PHE A 81 -6.14 -1.16 -12.14
CA PHE A 81 -5.31 -0.10 -11.57
C PHE A 81 -6.06 1.22 -11.41
N LEU A 82 -5.66 1.96 -10.39
CA LEU A 82 -6.05 3.33 -10.14
C LEU A 82 -4.78 4.17 -10.03
N LEU A 83 -4.40 4.80 -11.15
CA LEU A 83 -3.28 5.74 -11.27
C LEU A 83 -3.84 6.96 -11.98
N ASP A 84 -3.72 8.16 -11.41
CA ASP A 84 -4.19 9.41 -12.03
C ASP A 84 -5.49 9.23 -12.84
N CYS A 85 -6.58 8.85 -12.17
CA CYS A 85 -7.80 8.46 -12.86
C CYS A 85 -8.43 9.65 -13.60
N LYS A 86 -8.26 9.67 -14.92
CA LYS A 86 -8.92 10.63 -15.81
C LYS A 86 -10.31 10.11 -16.16
N LEU A 87 -11.33 10.76 -15.64
CA LEU A 87 -12.72 10.48 -15.89
C LEU A 87 -13.26 11.41 -16.97
N PHE A 88 -14.22 10.94 -17.73
CA PHE A 88 -15.00 11.79 -18.63
C PHE A 88 -16.02 12.57 -17.81
N GLU A 89 -15.71 13.82 -17.50
CA GLU A 89 -16.46 14.63 -16.55
C GLU A 89 -17.86 15.02 -17.03
N ASP A 90 -18.07 15.09 -18.33
CA ASP A 90 -19.37 15.36 -18.95
C ASP A 90 -20.23 14.11 -19.14
N PHE A 91 -19.80 12.98 -18.64
CA PHE A 91 -20.55 11.72 -18.64
C PHE A 91 -21.01 11.38 -17.22
N SER A 92 -22.04 10.52 -17.14
CA SER A 92 -22.42 9.91 -15.86
C SER A 92 -21.41 8.83 -15.43
N ALA A 93 -21.49 8.37 -14.18
CA ALA A 93 -20.68 7.23 -13.73
C ALA A 93 -20.98 5.97 -14.54
N TYR A 94 -22.25 5.74 -14.85
CA TYR A 94 -22.68 4.62 -15.69
C TYR A 94 -22.06 4.71 -17.09
N ASP A 95 -22.12 5.88 -17.75
CA ASP A 95 -21.59 6.06 -19.10
C ASP A 95 -20.05 5.93 -19.13
N ASN A 96 -19.35 6.41 -18.09
CA ASN A 96 -17.91 6.18 -17.93
C ASN A 96 -17.60 4.67 -17.93
N LEU A 97 -18.25 3.90 -17.04
CA LEU A 97 -18.04 2.46 -16.98
C LEU A 97 -18.39 1.75 -18.29
N LYS A 98 -19.50 2.16 -18.93
CA LYS A 98 -19.92 1.61 -20.22
C LYS A 98 -18.89 1.88 -21.32
N LEU A 99 -18.38 3.12 -21.41
CA LEU A 99 -17.37 3.48 -22.40
C LEU A 99 -16.08 2.68 -22.21
N PHE A 100 -15.57 2.62 -20.98
CA PHE A 100 -14.35 1.85 -20.69
C PHE A 100 -14.54 0.35 -20.92
N SER A 101 -15.74 -0.20 -20.70
CA SER A 101 -16.02 -1.61 -20.96
C SER A 101 -15.87 -1.99 -22.43
N MET A 102 -16.08 -1.06 -23.35
CA MET A 102 -15.90 -1.31 -24.79
C MET A 102 -14.45 -1.64 -25.19
N TYR A 103 -13.50 -1.21 -24.34
CA TYR A 103 -12.08 -1.52 -24.49
C TYR A 103 -11.66 -2.80 -23.76
N SER A 104 -12.56 -3.44 -23.01
CA SER A 104 -12.31 -4.71 -22.34
C SER A 104 -12.21 -5.85 -23.36
N SER A 105 -11.33 -6.83 -23.12
CA SER A 105 -11.25 -8.05 -23.93
C SER A 105 -12.40 -9.00 -23.61
N SER A 106 -13.02 -8.86 -22.45
CA SER A 106 -14.19 -9.63 -22.00
C SER A 106 -15.51 -8.91 -22.27
N PHE A 107 -15.52 -7.97 -23.24
CA PHE A 107 -16.72 -7.23 -23.59
C PHE A 107 -17.82 -8.17 -24.09
N ASP A 108 -18.80 -8.39 -23.24
CA ASP A 108 -20.06 -9.05 -23.59
C ASP A 108 -21.21 -8.07 -23.34
N LYS A 109 -21.97 -7.77 -24.38
CA LYS A 109 -23.15 -6.92 -24.28
C LYS A 109 -24.22 -7.54 -23.39
N SER A 110 -24.28 -8.87 -23.34
CA SER A 110 -25.24 -9.58 -22.50
C SER A 110 -24.86 -9.43 -21.03
N GLY A 111 -25.68 -8.72 -20.28
CA GLY A 111 -25.44 -8.50 -18.82
C GLY A 111 -24.54 -7.34 -18.45
N LEU A 112 -24.02 -6.55 -19.40
CA LEU A 112 -23.18 -5.37 -19.12
C LEU A 112 -23.83 -4.39 -18.14
N ASP A 113 -25.10 -4.07 -18.36
CA ASP A 113 -25.84 -3.13 -17.50
C ASP A 113 -25.92 -3.65 -16.06
N LYS A 114 -26.17 -4.94 -15.90
CA LYS A 114 -26.21 -5.60 -14.58
C LYS A 114 -24.84 -5.55 -13.89
N ARG A 115 -23.78 -5.75 -14.66
CA ARG A 115 -22.39 -5.69 -14.16
C ARG A 115 -22.02 -4.28 -13.72
N ILE A 116 -22.30 -3.26 -14.55
CA ILE A 116 -22.06 -1.84 -14.23
C ILE A 116 -22.83 -1.45 -12.97
N ASN A 117 -24.12 -1.73 -12.90
CA ASN A 117 -24.94 -1.41 -11.74
C ASN A 117 -24.42 -2.11 -10.46
N LYS A 118 -23.94 -3.36 -10.56
CA LYS A 118 -23.33 -4.08 -9.44
C LYS A 118 -22.04 -3.41 -8.98
N LEU A 119 -21.19 -2.94 -9.89
CA LEU A 119 -19.96 -2.20 -9.56
C LEU A 119 -20.26 -0.86 -8.91
N LEU A 120 -21.19 -0.07 -9.48
CA LEU A 120 -21.59 1.21 -8.88
C LEU A 120 -22.13 1.01 -7.47
N LYS A 121 -23.03 0.05 -7.28
CA LYS A 121 -23.53 -0.29 -5.94
C LYS A 121 -22.41 -0.74 -5.00
N PHE A 122 -21.45 -1.52 -5.49
CA PHE A 122 -20.32 -2.00 -4.69
C PHE A 122 -19.49 -0.83 -4.14
N VAL A 123 -19.22 0.20 -4.95
CA VAL A 123 -18.44 1.38 -4.53
C VAL A 123 -19.33 2.51 -3.93
N GLY A 124 -20.59 2.23 -3.63
CA GLY A 124 -21.52 3.18 -3.02
C GLY A 124 -21.85 4.39 -3.90
N LEU A 125 -21.90 4.17 -5.22
CA LEU A 125 -22.40 5.13 -6.19
C LEU A 125 -23.73 4.63 -6.78
N ASP A 126 -24.59 5.58 -7.13
CA ASP A 126 -25.82 5.26 -7.85
C ASP A 126 -25.61 5.32 -9.37
N SER A 127 -26.53 4.74 -10.11
CA SER A 127 -26.56 4.79 -11.58
C SER A 127 -27.35 5.99 -12.12
N SER A 128 -27.42 7.07 -11.34
CA SER A 128 -28.11 8.30 -11.75
C SER A 128 -27.43 8.94 -12.95
N LYS A 129 -28.20 9.79 -13.67
CA LYS A 129 -27.65 10.58 -14.80
C LYS A 129 -26.79 11.78 -14.34
N LYS A 130 -26.45 11.87 -13.05
CA LYS A 130 -25.60 12.93 -12.50
C LYS A 130 -24.22 12.88 -13.15
N LEU A 131 -23.77 14.02 -13.69
CA LEU A 131 -22.49 14.12 -14.39
C LEU A 131 -21.31 14.10 -13.40
N VAL A 132 -20.20 13.45 -13.80
CA VAL A 132 -19.01 13.27 -12.97
C VAL A 132 -18.35 14.61 -12.60
N LYS A 133 -18.52 15.67 -13.40
CA LYS A 133 -18.03 17.02 -13.04
C LYS A 133 -18.64 17.57 -11.73
N SER A 134 -19.81 17.10 -11.34
CA SER A 134 -20.47 17.50 -10.09
C SER A 134 -20.17 16.55 -8.91
N TYR A 135 -19.27 15.55 -9.11
CA TYR A 135 -18.90 14.63 -8.05
C TYR A 135 -17.88 15.27 -7.11
N SER A 136 -17.98 14.95 -5.81
CA SER A 136 -16.89 15.21 -4.87
C SER A 136 -15.64 14.41 -5.26
N PHE A 137 -14.49 14.80 -4.74
CA PHE A 137 -13.26 14.08 -4.98
C PHE A 137 -13.38 12.60 -4.60
N GLY A 138 -13.94 12.30 -3.41
CA GLY A 138 -14.18 10.93 -2.97
C GLY A 138 -15.15 10.14 -3.86
N MET A 139 -16.15 10.78 -4.46
CA MET A 139 -16.99 10.12 -5.46
C MET A 139 -16.21 9.79 -6.73
N LYS A 140 -15.31 10.68 -7.18
CA LYS A 140 -14.41 10.42 -8.32
C LYS A 140 -13.44 9.27 -8.03
N GLN A 141 -12.87 9.21 -6.84
CA GLN A 141 -12.01 8.10 -6.42
C GLN A 141 -12.77 6.76 -6.41
N ARG A 142 -13.97 6.73 -5.87
CA ARG A 142 -14.82 5.52 -5.88
C ARG A 142 -15.20 5.09 -7.29
N LEU A 143 -15.45 6.02 -8.21
CA LEU A 143 -15.68 5.70 -9.62
C LEU A 143 -14.40 5.14 -10.27
N GLY A 144 -13.23 5.71 -9.97
CA GLY A 144 -11.93 5.17 -10.40
C GLY A 144 -11.69 3.74 -9.93
N LEU A 145 -12.05 3.44 -8.67
CA LEU A 145 -12.00 2.06 -8.16
C LEU A 145 -12.97 1.15 -8.93
N ALA A 146 -14.19 1.61 -9.24
CA ALA A 146 -15.13 0.82 -10.04
C ALA A 146 -14.58 0.52 -11.45
N LEU A 147 -13.90 1.49 -12.09
CA LEU A 147 -13.20 1.28 -13.36
C LEU A 147 -12.08 0.25 -13.23
N ALA A 148 -11.25 0.34 -12.18
CA ALA A 148 -10.19 -0.62 -11.93
C ALA A 148 -10.70 -2.06 -11.74
N LEU A 149 -11.95 -2.22 -11.31
CA LEU A 149 -12.62 -3.50 -11.09
C LEU A 149 -13.43 -4.01 -12.30
N LEU A 150 -13.46 -3.26 -13.37
CA LEU A 150 -14.34 -3.52 -14.51
C LEU A 150 -14.10 -4.89 -15.15
N ASP A 151 -12.86 -5.34 -15.24
CA ASP A 151 -12.47 -6.61 -15.85
C ASP A 151 -12.30 -7.78 -14.85
N ASP A 152 -12.81 -7.61 -13.64
CA ASP A 152 -12.71 -8.59 -12.55
C ASP A 152 -11.25 -9.05 -12.33
N PRO A 153 -10.37 -8.11 -11.94
CA PRO A 153 -8.94 -8.35 -11.85
C PRO A 153 -8.57 -9.34 -10.74
N GLU A 154 -7.47 -10.05 -10.94
CA GLU A 154 -6.83 -10.87 -9.90
C GLU A 154 -5.80 -10.07 -9.08
N PHE A 155 -5.29 -8.98 -9.68
CA PHE A 155 -4.32 -8.07 -9.05
C PHE A 155 -4.78 -6.62 -9.22
N LEU A 156 -4.78 -5.84 -8.15
CA LEU A 156 -5.20 -4.45 -8.13
C LEU A 156 -4.06 -3.56 -7.67
N ILE A 157 -3.77 -2.51 -8.43
CA ILE A 157 -2.73 -1.53 -8.13
C ILE A 157 -3.40 -0.18 -7.85
N LEU A 158 -3.18 0.36 -6.65
CA LEU A 158 -3.77 1.63 -6.20
C LEU A 158 -2.64 2.61 -5.82
N ASP A 159 -2.50 3.69 -6.58
CA ASP A 159 -1.49 4.71 -6.30
C ASP A 159 -2.12 5.87 -5.53
N GLU A 160 -1.71 6.05 -4.27
CA GLU A 160 -2.15 7.11 -3.36
C GLU A 160 -3.70 7.29 -3.33
N PRO A 161 -4.49 6.22 -3.16
CA PRO A 161 -5.95 6.30 -3.37
C PRO A 161 -6.69 7.13 -2.31
N PHE A 162 -6.03 7.50 -1.22
CA PHE A 162 -6.62 8.27 -0.11
C PHE A 162 -6.38 9.77 -0.20
N VAL A 163 -5.47 10.21 -1.06
CA VAL A 163 -5.16 11.64 -1.22
C VAL A 163 -6.42 12.44 -1.51
N GLY A 164 -6.65 13.49 -0.72
CA GLY A 164 -7.80 14.39 -0.87
C GLY A 164 -9.13 13.85 -0.34
N LEU A 165 -9.14 12.71 0.35
CA LEU A 165 -10.29 12.21 1.08
C LEU A 165 -10.31 12.76 2.51
N ASP A 166 -11.51 12.99 3.03
CA ASP A 166 -11.72 13.19 4.46
C ASP A 166 -11.60 11.84 5.22
N PRO A 167 -11.45 11.84 6.54
CA PRO A 167 -11.30 10.59 7.32
C PRO A 167 -12.44 9.59 7.10
N ALA A 168 -13.66 10.06 6.89
CA ALA A 168 -14.81 9.19 6.60
C ALA A 168 -14.67 8.53 5.21
N GLY A 169 -14.21 9.27 4.21
CA GLY A 169 -13.94 8.77 2.86
C GLY A 169 -12.81 7.74 2.85
N VAL A 170 -11.74 7.96 3.62
CA VAL A 170 -10.65 7.00 3.81
C VAL A 170 -11.21 5.68 4.36
N ARG A 171 -12.00 5.74 5.45
CA ARG A 171 -12.58 4.54 6.07
C ARG A 171 -13.45 3.75 5.10
N VAL A 172 -14.32 4.43 4.35
CA VAL A 172 -15.17 3.78 3.34
C VAL A 172 -14.34 3.09 2.26
N LEU A 173 -13.24 3.69 1.80
CA LEU A 173 -12.38 3.10 0.78
C LEU A 173 -11.60 1.89 1.33
N LEU A 174 -11.11 1.97 2.57
CA LEU A 174 -10.48 0.83 3.26
C LEU A 174 -11.44 -0.35 3.37
N ASP A 175 -12.70 -0.13 3.77
CA ASP A 175 -13.71 -1.18 3.86
C ASP A 175 -13.94 -1.87 2.50
N TYR A 176 -13.95 -1.11 1.39
CA TYR A 176 -14.04 -1.69 0.04
C TYR A 176 -12.83 -2.54 -0.30
N ILE A 177 -11.60 -2.10 0.04
CA ILE A 177 -10.37 -2.84 -0.21
C ILE A 177 -10.37 -4.16 0.55
N VAL A 178 -10.69 -4.13 1.85
CA VAL A 178 -10.81 -5.33 2.69
C VAL A 178 -11.88 -6.28 2.17
N LYS A 179 -13.02 -5.74 1.75
CA LYS A 179 -14.12 -6.53 1.18
C LYS A 179 -13.71 -7.21 -0.13
N LEU A 180 -12.96 -6.53 -1.01
CA LEU A 180 -12.43 -7.12 -2.24
C LEU A 180 -11.52 -8.32 -1.96
N ARG A 181 -10.59 -8.19 -1.00
CA ARG A 181 -9.75 -9.29 -0.56
C ARG A 181 -10.58 -10.47 -0.07
N ARG A 182 -11.50 -10.21 0.87
CA ARG A 182 -12.29 -11.26 1.53
C ARG A 182 -13.22 -12.00 0.56
N GLU A 183 -13.94 -11.27 -0.29
CA GLU A 183 -14.99 -11.85 -1.15
C GLU A 183 -14.45 -12.38 -2.48
N LYS A 184 -13.42 -11.73 -3.03
CA LYS A 184 -12.91 -12.05 -4.38
C LYS A 184 -11.47 -12.56 -4.38
N ARG A 185 -10.78 -12.58 -3.24
CA ARG A 185 -9.36 -12.96 -3.11
C ARG A 185 -8.44 -12.15 -4.06
N VAL A 186 -8.80 -10.90 -4.31
CA VAL A 186 -7.97 -10.00 -5.12
C VAL A 186 -6.69 -9.69 -4.36
N THR A 187 -5.55 -9.80 -5.02
CA THR A 187 -4.26 -9.34 -4.50
C THR A 187 -4.16 -7.83 -4.71
N ILE A 188 -3.65 -7.08 -3.75
CA ILE A 188 -3.66 -5.62 -3.82
C ILE A 188 -2.27 -5.06 -3.51
N LEU A 189 -1.77 -4.19 -4.38
CA LEU A 189 -0.62 -3.33 -4.13
C LEU A 189 -1.11 -1.90 -4.00
N ILE A 190 -0.93 -1.31 -2.83
CA ILE A 190 -1.43 0.02 -2.50
C ILE A 190 -0.28 0.92 -2.07
N SER A 191 -0.11 2.08 -2.72
CA SER A 191 0.84 3.07 -2.25
C SER A 191 0.18 4.05 -1.29
N SER A 192 0.94 4.47 -0.29
CA SER A 192 0.63 5.63 0.54
C SER A 192 1.93 6.29 1.01
N HIS A 193 1.88 7.58 1.23
CA HIS A 193 2.91 8.32 1.95
C HIS A 193 2.56 8.45 3.45
N GLN A 194 1.39 8.00 3.87
CA GLN A 194 0.89 7.98 5.24
C GLN A 194 0.66 6.53 5.68
N LEU A 195 1.57 5.99 6.48
CA LEU A 195 1.54 4.59 6.90
C LEU A 195 0.25 4.23 7.63
N HIS A 196 -0.20 5.10 8.57
CA HIS A 196 -1.36 4.86 9.41
C HIS A 196 -2.66 4.60 8.63
N GLU A 197 -2.74 5.07 7.35
CA GLU A 197 -3.92 4.83 6.51
C GLU A 197 -4.06 3.36 6.11
N ILE A 198 -2.93 2.68 5.86
CA ILE A 198 -2.91 1.32 5.28
C ILE A 198 -2.39 0.25 6.23
N GLU A 199 -1.84 0.63 7.39
CA GLU A 199 -1.23 -0.29 8.33
C GLU A 199 -2.19 -1.38 8.82
N GLU A 200 -3.45 -1.03 9.07
CA GLU A 200 -4.44 -1.97 9.56
C GLU A 200 -4.76 -3.08 8.55
N ILE A 201 -4.72 -2.78 7.25
CA ILE A 201 -5.18 -3.67 6.19
C ILE A 201 -4.08 -4.45 5.48
N CYS A 202 -2.83 -3.94 5.47
CA CYS A 202 -1.72 -4.59 4.78
C CYS A 202 -1.19 -5.81 5.54
N ASP A 203 -0.78 -6.84 4.83
CA ASP A 203 -0.11 -8.02 5.39
C ASP A 203 1.38 -7.76 5.61
N TYR A 204 2.00 -7.01 4.71
CA TYR A 204 3.39 -6.55 4.79
C TYR A 204 3.59 -5.31 3.91
N PHE A 205 4.78 -4.73 4.02
CA PHE A 205 5.15 -3.49 3.33
C PHE A 205 6.40 -3.68 2.48
N LEU A 206 6.40 -3.04 1.33
CA LEU A 206 7.55 -2.80 0.49
C LEU A 206 7.98 -1.35 0.69
N PHE A 207 9.11 -1.13 1.32
CA PHE A 207 9.64 0.20 1.61
C PHE A 207 10.69 0.59 0.57
N ILE A 208 10.45 1.69 -0.15
CA ILE A 208 11.44 2.26 -1.05
C ILE A 208 12.29 3.25 -0.25
N ASN A 209 13.54 2.83 0.05
CA ASN A 209 14.54 3.62 0.72
C ASN A 209 15.62 4.05 -0.29
N GLY A 210 15.68 5.35 -0.56
CA GLY A 210 16.56 5.86 -1.62
C GLY A 210 16.17 5.29 -2.98
N LYS A 211 16.98 4.36 -3.51
CA LYS A 211 16.75 3.70 -4.82
C LYS A 211 16.47 2.21 -4.70
N SER A 212 16.57 1.65 -3.49
CA SER A 212 16.37 0.22 -3.19
C SER A 212 15.00 -0.05 -2.58
N ILE A 213 14.64 -1.33 -2.47
CA ILE A 213 13.41 -1.77 -1.83
C ILE A 213 13.72 -2.79 -0.73
N GLU A 214 13.05 -2.64 0.39
CA GLU A 214 13.13 -3.54 1.53
C GLU A 214 11.74 -4.09 1.84
N THR A 215 11.64 -5.36 2.23
CA THR A 215 10.37 -5.96 2.63
C THR A 215 10.29 -5.96 4.15
N HIS A 216 9.26 -5.34 4.68
CA HIS A 216 8.95 -5.31 6.10
C HIS A 216 7.63 -6.05 6.34
N THR A 217 7.70 -7.16 7.06
CA THR A 217 6.49 -7.82 7.54
C THR A 217 5.76 -6.88 8.48
N LYS A 218 4.43 -7.01 8.57
CA LYS A 218 3.64 -6.34 9.60
C LYS A 218 4.19 -6.80 10.94
N LEU A 219 5.11 -6.04 11.48
CA LEU A 219 5.59 -6.27 12.84
C LEU A 219 4.36 -6.05 13.72
N GLY A 220 3.96 -7.14 14.41
CA GLY A 220 2.93 -7.02 15.43
C GLY A 220 3.26 -5.78 16.26
N LYS A 221 2.27 -4.96 16.49
CA LYS A 221 2.37 -3.72 17.23
C LYS A 221 3.49 -3.82 18.26
N ASN A 222 4.52 -2.99 18.08
CA ASN A 222 4.90 -2.13 19.15
C ASN A 222 6.22 -2.52 19.76
N LYS A 223 7.18 -1.72 19.44
CA LYS A 223 8.27 -1.44 20.37
C LYS A 223 7.76 -0.37 21.32
N ILE A 224 7.97 -0.57 22.58
CA ILE A 224 7.86 0.49 23.58
C ILE A 224 9.24 1.16 23.62
N ILE A 225 9.25 2.47 23.47
CA ILE A 225 10.45 3.28 23.60
C ILE A 225 10.30 4.09 24.88
N ILE A 226 11.27 3.92 25.80
CA ILE A 226 11.35 4.71 27.02
C ILE A 226 12.54 5.63 26.87
N ILE A 227 12.32 6.94 27.00
CA ILE A 227 13.35 7.96 27.02
C ILE A 227 13.55 8.38 28.48
N LEU A 228 14.78 8.33 28.97
CA LEU A 228 15.13 8.78 30.30
C LEU A 228 15.66 10.22 30.24
N GLU A 229 15.43 11.00 31.28
CA GLU A 229 16.09 12.32 31.43
C GLU A 229 17.61 12.17 31.55
N TYR A 230 18.03 11.14 32.27
CA TYR A 230 19.42 10.70 32.37
C TYR A 230 19.47 9.19 32.63
N ALA A 231 20.51 8.55 32.18
CA ALA A 231 20.74 7.13 32.44
C ALA A 231 22.02 6.97 33.26
N VAL A 232 22.01 6.02 34.22
CA VAL A 232 23.20 5.67 34.99
C VAL A 232 23.83 4.40 34.39
N PRO A 233 25.18 4.24 34.37
CA PRO A 233 25.87 3.12 33.79
C PRO A 233 25.40 1.76 34.31
N GLU A 234 25.05 1.68 35.59
CA GLU A 234 24.57 0.46 36.27
C GLU A 234 23.21 0.00 35.71
N LEU A 235 22.32 0.95 35.40
CA LEU A 235 21.06 0.67 34.73
C LEU A 235 21.30 0.16 33.32
N GLU A 236 22.14 0.83 32.53
CA GLU A 236 22.47 0.43 31.17
C GLU A 236 23.06 -0.99 31.12
N GLN A 237 23.97 -1.31 32.04
CA GLN A 237 24.55 -2.66 32.15
C GLN A 237 23.49 -3.70 32.51
N SER A 238 22.53 -3.38 33.37
CA SER A 238 21.44 -4.27 33.76
C SER A 238 20.44 -4.49 32.62
N LEU A 239 20.21 -3.46 31.80
CA LEU A 239 19.26 -3.48 30.68
C LEU A 239 19.84 -4.09 29.40
N SER A 240 21.15 -4.00 29.18
CA SER A 240 21.81 -4.46 27.93
C SER A 240 21.57 -5.94 27.61
N LYS A 241 21.26 -6.76 28.61
CA LYS A 241 20.92 -8.18 28.48
C LYS A 241 19.44 -8.45 28.14
N LEU A 242 18.58 -7.48 28.32
CA LEU A 242 17.12 -7.62 28.23
C LEU A 242 16.52 -6.89 27.04
N VAL A 243 17.10 -5.76 26.65
CA VAL A 243 16.55 -4.83 25.67
C VAL A 243 17.64 -4.17 24.83
N THR A 244 17.24 -3.52 23.74
CA THR A 244 18.14 -2.73 22.91
C THR A 244 18.26 -1.32 23.48
N LEU A 245 19.49 -0.87 23.72
CA LEU A 245 19.82 0.49 24.10
C LEU A 245 20.37 1.22 22.88
N LYS A 246 19.81 2.38 22.54
CA LYS A 246 20.26 3.19 21.41
C LYS A 246 20.08 4.66 21.76
N GLU A 247 21.19 5.41 21.76
CA GLU A 247 21.19 6.88 21.96
C GLU A 247 20.40 7.36 23.20
N GLY A 248 20.53 6.65 24.34
CA GLY A 248 19.79 6.98 25.56
C GLY A 248 18.32 6.53 25.58
N GLN A 249 17.90 5.76 24.59
CA GLN A 249 16.56 5.19 24.51
C GLN A 249 16.59 3.69 24.85
N ILE A 250 15.62 3.26 25.64
CA ILE A 250 15.36 1.85 25.94
C ILE A 250 14.27 1.37 24.99
N ILE A 251 14.63 0.45 24.08
CA ILE A 251 13.71 -0.11 23.09
C ILE A 251 13.42 -1.55 23.46
N LEU A 252 12.13 -1.85 23.71
CA LEU A 252 11.66 -3.19 24.06
C LEU A 252 10.45 -3.60 23.21
N PRO A 253 10.22 -4.91 23.03
CA PRO A 253 8.99 -5.39 22.40
C PRO A 253 7.77 -5.02 23.27
N HIS A 254 6.60 -4.89 22.66
CA HIS A 254 5.35 -4.59 23.39
C HIS A 254 4.92 -5.79 24.24
N ASP A 255 5.68 -6.02 25.28
CA ASP A 255 5.42 -7.02 26.31
C ASP A 255 5.23 -6.32 27.66
N MET A 256 4.01 -6.38 28.19
CA MET A 256 3.67 -5.70 29.46
C MET A 256 4.40 -6.29 30.65
N MET A 257 4.78 -7.59 30.63
CA MET A 257 5.57 -8.18 31.71
C MET A 257 7.01 -7.66 31.67
N LEU A 258 7.60 -7.57 30.46
CA LEU A 258 8.93 -7.03 30.27
C LEU A 258 8.96 -5.53 30.60
N LEU A 259 7.94 -4.77 30.15
CA LEU A 259 7.80 -3.36 30.50
C LEU A 259 7.79 -3.15 32.02
N ASN A 260 6.95 -3.89 32.75
CA ASN A 260 6.88 -3.78 34.22
C ASN A 260 8.22 -4.11 34.89
N SER A 261 8.96 -5.08 34.35
CA SER A 261 10.27 -5.44 34.88
C SER A 261 11.30 -4.30 34.67
N ILE A 262 11.26 -3.66 33.51
CA ILE A 262 12.13 -2.53 33.17
C ILE A 262 11.78 -1.28 34.01
N LEU A 263 10.48 -0.98 34.17
CA LEU A 263 10.04 0.14 35.02
C LEU A 263 10.52 -0.04 36.46
N LYS A 264 10.49 -1.27 37.01
CA LYS A 264 11.03 -1.58 38.34
C LYS A 264 12.54 -1.32 38.42
N LEU A 265 13.31 -1.67 37.38
CA LEU A 265 14.74 -1.39 37.32
C LEU A 265 15.01 0.11 37.25
N ILE A 266 14.29 0.86 36.40
CA ILE A 266 14.41 2.31 36.27
C ILE A 266 14.15 2.98 37.66
N TYR A 267 13.10 2.56 38.33
CA TYR A 267 12.77 3.05 39.68
C TYR A 267 13.85 2.68 40.73
N LYS A 268 14.37 1.45 40.68
CA LYS A 268 15.44 0.99 41.59
C LYS A 268 16.71 1.82 41.47
N TYR A 269 17.04 2.31 40.27
CA TYR A 269 18.21 3.15 40.03
C TYR A 269 17.92 4.65 40.08
N ASN A 270 16.73 5.06 40.59
CA ASN A 270 16.27 6.45 40.71
C ASN A 270 16.41 7.27 39.39
N CYS A 271 16.19 6.62 38.24
CA CYS A 271 16.18 7.33 36.96
C CYS A 271 14.78 7.88 36.68
N GLU A 272 14.72 9.08 36.11
CA GLU A 272 13.46 9.72 35.75
C GLU A 272 13.13 9.46 34.29
N ILE A 273 11.85 9.10 34.04
CA ILE A 273 11.33 8.84 32.70
C ILE A 273 10.87 10.18 32.12
N LYS A 274 11.45 10.56 31.00
CA LYS A 274 11.05 11.74 30.24
C LYS A 274 9.81 11.46 29.40
N GLU A 275 9.79 10.30 28.73
CA GLU A 275 8.74 9.94 27.80
C GLU A 275 8.63 8.42 27.66
N ILE A 276 7.41 7.92 27.52
CA ILE A 276 7.14 6.54 27.08
C ILE A 276 6.28 6.62 25.85
N THR A 277 6.81 6.17 24.73
CA THR A 277 6.08 6.09 23.46
C THR A 277 5.93 4.64 23.04
N VAL A 278 4.78 4.33 22.43
CA VAL A 278 4.57 3.07 21.73
C VAL A 278 4.80 3.38 20.26
N SER A 279 5.91 2.93 19.72
CA SER A 279 6.28 3.21 18.33
C SER A 279 6.12 1.94 17.50
N ASP A 280 5.50 2.09 16.35
CA ASP A 280 5.54 1.09 15.30
C ASP A 280 6.86 1.24 14.56
N SER A 281 7.62 0.15 14.46
CA SER A 281 8.98 0.15 13.87
C SER A 281 9.05 0.68 12.42
N ILE A 282 7.91 0.82 11.77
CA ILE A 282 7.79 1.32 10.40
C ILE A 282 7.75 2.86 10.40
N GLU A 283 7.17 3.52 11.42
CA GLU A 283 7.18 5.00 11.51
C GLU A 283 8.59 5.59 11.66
N GLU A 284 9.51 4.86 12.31
CA GLU A 284 10.91 5.30 12.44
C GLU A 284 11.61 5.38 11.07
N LEU A 285 11.22 4.55 10.10
CA LEU A 285 11.77 4.59 8.74
C LEU A 285 11.37 5.86 7.96
N PHE A 286 10.31 6.56 8.42
CA PHE A 286 9.87 7.84 7.82
C PHE A 286 10.50 9.06 8.46
N ARG A 287 11.05 8.96 9.67
CA ARG A 287 11.64 10.10 10.42
C ARG A 287 13.12 10.33 10.09
N GLY A 288 13.75 9.45 9.30
CA GLY A 288 15.14 9.51 8.86
C GLY A 288 15.38 10.36 7.60
#